data_67dc6b80891d46a13290cbdeb067d20a
#
_entry.id   67dc6b80891d46a13290cbdeb067d20a
#
_cell.length_a   1.000
_cell.length_b   1.000
_cell.length_c   1.000
_cell.angle_alpha   90.00
_cell.angle_beta   90.00
_cell.angle_gamma   90.00
#
_symmetry.space_group_name_H-M   'P 1'
#
loop_
_entity.id
_entity.type
_entity.pdbx_description
1 polymer ?
#
loop_
_entity_poly.entity_id
_entity_poly.type
_entity_poly.pdbx_seq_one_letter_code
_entity_poly.pdbx_strand_id
1 'polypeptide(L)'
;SRGPLARTLTTAVCAFAGLMIIMSAMHAEGTDLRPARNTDLVSLVQSQSRHNTELTHQVTALRQQVDGLAARGDQESDLSLELSRQSRRVGLTPVTGPAVTVTLDDAPSSVAANGIDPDLLVVHQQDIQAVVNALWSGGAEAMTIQDQRVISTTAVKCVGNTVVLHGIPYSPPYEITAIGDQARLRAALSESEPIQIYQQYVEAYGLVLREKSKPKVTLPGHKGSLDLTHADRYTGFSEPTDSGTQ
;
A
#
# COMPACT_ATOMS: atom_id res chain seq x y z
N SER A 1 -30.04 -27.07 65.52
CA SER A 1 -29.43 -25.73 65.51
C SER A 1 -27.92 -25.86 65.32
N ARG A 2 -27.41 -25.33 64.18
CA ARG A 2 -25.96 -25.33 63.90
C ARG A 2 -25.27 -24.46 64.95
N GLY A 3 -24.31 -25.03 65.68
CA GLY A 3 -23.59 -24.36 66.75
C GLY A 3 -22.88 -23.08 66.29
N PRO A 4 -22.56 -22.14 67.24
CA PRO A 4 -21.94 -20.86 66.92
C PRO A 4 -20.61 -21.01 66.14
N LEU A 5 -19.87 -22.10 66.35
CA LEU A 5 -18.62 -22.42 65.64
C LEU A 5 -18.82 -22.70 64.15
N ALA A 6 -19.94 -23.33 63.76
CA ALA A 6 -20.26 -23.61 62.35
C ALA A 6 -20.64 -22.31 61.58
N ARG A 7 -21.24 -21.35 62.27
CA ARG A 7 -21.58 -20.04 61.70
C ARG A 7 -20.33 -19.18 61.48
N THR A 8 -19.39 -19.17 62.40
CA THR A 8 -18.12 -18.43 62.23
C THR A 8 -17.25 -19.02 61.13
N LEU A 9 -17.23 -20.36 61.00
CA LEU A 9 -16.52 -21.02 59.93
C LEU A 9 -17.11 -20.70 58.55
N THR A 10 -18.44 -20.70 58.43
CA THR A 10 -19.12 -20.38 57.17
C THR A 10 -18.88 -18.92 56.75
N THR A 11 -18.93 -17.96 57.67
CA THR A 11 -18.63 -16.57 57.36
C THR A 11 -17.18 -16.35 56.98
N ALA A 12 -16.25 -17.04 57.60
CA ALA A 12 -14.82 -16.97 57.24
C ALA A 12 -14.56 -17.52 55.80
N VAL A 13 -15.18 -18.64 55.45
CA VAL A 13 -15.08 -19.23 54.08
C VAL A 13 -15.70 -18.32 53.03
N CYS A 14 -16.88 -17.73 53.31
CA CYS A 14 -17.51 -16.80 52.38
C CYS A 14 -16.70 -15.50 52.22
N ALA A 15 -16.10 -14.98 53.30
CA ALA A 15 -15.23 -13.81 53.23
C ALA A 15 -13.96 -14.11 52.39
N PHE A 16 -13.35 -15.28 52.60
CA PHE A 16 -12.18 -15.69 51.83
C PHE A 16 -12.51 -15.93 50.36
N ALA A 17 -13.63 -16.55 50.05
CA ALA A 17 -14.09 -16.72 48.68
C ALA A 17 -14.38 -15.38 47.97
N GLY A 18 -15.01 -14.44 48.67
CA GLY A 18 -15.24 -13.08 48.19
C GLY A 18 -13.95 -12.32 47.93
N LEU A 19 -12.96 -12.45 48.82
CA LEU A 19 -11.63 -11.86 48.62
C LEU A 19 -10.92 -12.42 47.40
N MET A 20 -10.97 -13.74 47.18
CA MET A 20 -10.41 -14.39 46.02
C MET A 20 -11.06 -13.94 44.72
N ILE A 21 -12.38 -13.76 44.70
CA ILE A 21 -13.11 -13.25 43.53
C ILE A 21 -12.71 -11.79 43.25
N ILE A 22 -12.59 -10.94 44.26
CA ILE A 22 -12.16 -9.55 44.09
C ILE A 22 -10.72 -9.49 43.60
N MET A 23 -9.80 -10.28 44.17
CA MET A 23 -8.41 -10.37 43.71
C MET A 23 -8.32 -10.88 42.27
N SER A 24 -9.13 -11.87 41.90
CA SER A 24 -9.23 -12.37 40.53
C SER A 24 -9.78 -11.31 39.59
N ALA A 25 -10.81 -10.55 39.99
CA ALA A 25 -11.35 -9.47 39.17
C ALA A 25 -10.37 -8.30 39.03
N MET A 26 -9.61 -7.95 40.05
CA MET A 26 -8.56 -6.92 39.97
C MET A 26 -7.34 -7.36 39.12
N HIS A 27 -7.01 -8.67 39.12
CA HIS A 27 -5.97 -9.21 38.23
C HIS A 27 -6.47 -9.45 36.79
N ALA A 28 -7.78 -9.51 36.60
CA ALA A 28 -8.41 -9.62 35.28
C ALA A 28 -8.57 -8.27 34.57
N GLU A 29 -7.95 -7.18 35.05
CA GLU A 29 -7.87 -5.93 34.32
C GLU A 29 -7.16 -6.16 32.99
N GLY A 30 -7.98 -6.46 31.97
CA GLY A 30 -7.58 -6.30 30.55
C GLY A 30 -6.71 -7.39 29.96
N THR A 31 -6.58 -8.58 30.51
CA THR A 31 -6.12 -9.74 29.72
C THR A 31 -7.27 -10.18 28.83
N ASP A 32 -7.37 -9.52 27.68
CA ASP A 32 -8.20 -9.95 26.57
C ASP A 32 -7.74 -11.37 26.20
N LEU A 33 -8.58 -12.36 26.47
CA LEU A 33 -8.36 -13.76 26.13
C LEU A 33 -8.53 -14.03 24.62
N ARG A 34 -8.56 -12.95 23.81
CA ARG A 34 -8.34 -13.08 22.37
C ARG A 34 -6.94 -13.62 22.15
N PRO A 35 -6.79 -14.67 21.35
CA PRO A 35 -5.52 -15.35 21.20
C PRO A 35 -4.44 -14.34 20.82
N ALA A 36 -3.35 -14.30 21.58
CA ALA A 36 -2.18 -13.44 21.43
C ALA A 36 -1.57 -13.46 19.99
N ARG A 37 -2.02 -14.38 19.17
CA ARG A 37 -1.61 -14.57 17.78
C ARG A 37 -1.91 -13.35 16.88
N ASN A 38 -3.02 -12.63 17.10
CA ASN A 38 -3.36 -11.47 16.25
C ASN A 38 -2.56 -10.22 16.65
N THR A 39 -2.30 -10.04 17.95
CA THR A 39 -1.45 -8.95 18.44
C THR A 39 0.01 -9.14 18.03
N ASP A 40 0.50 -10.37 18.02
CA ASP A 40 1.85 -10.70 17.57
C ASP A 40 2.03 -10.44 16.07
N LEU A 41 1.05 -10.80 15.24
CA LEU A 41 1.11 -10.55 13.80
C LEU A 41 1.06 -9.04 13.49
N VAL A 42 0.21 -8.27 14.14
CA VAL A 42 0.15 -6.82 13.96
C VAL A 42 1.46 -6.16 14.40
N SER A 43 2.00 -6.55 15.56
CA SER A 43 3.28 -6.01 16.05
C SER A 43 4.45 -6.41 15.13
N LEU A 44 4.45 -7.63 14.58
CA LEU A 44 5.44 -8.09 13.61
C LEU A 44 5.35 -7.30 12.30
N VAL A 45 4.14 -7.11 11.76
CA VAL A 45 3.93 -6.32 10.54
C VAL A 45 4.36 -4.87 10.77
N GLN A 46 4.03 -4.28 11.92
CA GLN A 46 4.46 -2.92 12.26
C GLN A 46 5.97 -2.80 12.45
N SER A 47 6.63 -3.79 13.06
CA SER A 47 8.09 -3.80 13.21
C SER A 47 8.78 -3.96 11.87
N GLN A 48 8.27 -4.85 11.01
CA GLN A 48 8.77 -5.04 9.65
C GLN A 48 8.56 -3.80 8.78
N SER A 49 7.42 -3.14 8.91
CA SER A 49 7.13 -1.88 8.21
C SER A 49 8.09 -0.77 8.64
N ARG A 50 8.35 -0.62 9.94
CA ARG A 50 9.35 0.34 10.45
C ARG A 50 10.75 0.05 9.95
N HIS A 51 11.16 -1.21 9.96
CA HIS A 51 12.46 -1.64 9.42
C HIS A 51 12.57 -1.34 7.92
N ASN A 52 11.52 -1.62 7.16
CA ASN A 52 11.47 -1.34 5.73
C ASN A 52 11.55 0.18 5.43
N THR A 53 10.86 0.99 6.24
CA THR A 53 10.94 2.46 6.15
C THR A 53 12.34 2.96 6.44
N GLU A 54 13.00 2.45 7.48
CA GLU A 54 14.39 2.79 7.82
C GLU A 54 15.37 2.43 6.70
N LEU A 55 15.26 1.21 6.16
CA LEU A 55 16.08 0.79 5.01
C LEU A 55 15.83 1.69 3.79
N THR A 56 14.59 2.07 3.54
CA THR A 56 14.24 2.99 2.44
C THR A 56 14.89 4.37 2.63
N HIS A 57 14.91 4.89 3.86
CA HIS A 57 15.60 6.13 4.18
C HIS A 57 17.11 6.03 3.96
N GLN A 58 17.74 4.93 4.40
CA GLN A 58 19.17 4.70 4.21
C GLN A 58 19.53 4.60 2.72
N VAL A 59 18.77 3.85 1.93
CA VAL A 59 18.96 3.76 0.47
C VAL A 59 18.81 5.13 -0.19
N THR A 60 17.81 5.92 0.23
CA THR A 60 17.61 7.27 -0.30
C THR A 60 18.78 8.19 0.02
N ALA A 61 19.30 8.15 1.25
CA ALA A 61 20.45 8.95 1.67
C ALA A 61 21.72 8.55 0.91
N LEU A 62 21.96 7.24 0.74
CA LEU A 62 23.10 6.75 -0.05
C LEU A 62 23.01 7.18 -1.52
N ARG A 63 21.83 7.11 -2.13
CA ARG A 63 21.61 7.60 -3.51
C ARG A 63 21.90 9.09 -3.62
N GLN A 64 21.42 9.90 -2.68
CA GLN A 64 21.74 11.33 -2.67
C GLN A 64 23.23 11.62 -2.54
N GLN A 65 23.98 10.79 -1.78
CA GLN A 65 25.43 10.90 -1.69
C GLN A 65 26.10 10.54 -3.02
N VAL A 66 25.65 9.47 -3.68
CA VAL A 66 26.16 9.07 -5.00
C VAL A 66 25.87 10.13 -6.04
N ASP A 67 24.64 10.67 -6.09
CA ASP A 67 24.25 11.75 -7.00
C ASP A 67 25.08 13.02 -6.74
N GLY A 68 25.32 13.35 -5.46
CA GLY A 68 26.16 14.48 -5.07
C GLY A 68 27.64 14.29 -5.43
N LEU A 69 28.15 13.06 -5.41
CA LEU A 69 29.51 12.74 -5.86
C LEU A 69 29.62 12.77 -7.39
N ALA A 70 28.61 12.23 -8.08
CA ALA A 70 28.54 12.27 -9.55
C ALA A 70 28.44 13.70 -10.09
N ALA A 71 27.71 14.59 -9.41
CA ALA A 71 27.59 16.00 -9.77
C ALA A 71 28.88 16.83 -9.54
N ARG A 72 29.82 16.30 -8.74
CA ARG A 72 31.12 16.93 -8.48
C ARG A 72 32.21 16.52 -9.48
N GLY A 73 32.01 15.46 -10.21
CA GLY A 73 32.87 15.03 -11.31
C GLY A 73 32.64 15.95 -12.51
N ASP A 74 33.60 16.81 -12.80
CA ASP A 74 33.58 17.69 -13.96
C ASP A 74 33.26 16.92 -15.24
N GLN A 75 32.26 17.36 -15.92
CA GLN A 75 31.76 17.15 -17.27
C GLN A 75 30.31 16.68 -17.27
N GLU A 76 29.42 17.59 -17.73
CA GLU A 76 28.19 17.25 -18.44
C GLU A 76 28.59 16.40 -19.67
N SER A 77 28.92 15.15 -19.43
CA SER A 77 29.16 14.20 -20.49
C SER A 77 27.80 13.76 -21.05
N ASP A 78 27.73 13.45 -22.33
CA ASP A 78 26.57 12.83 -22.98
C ASP A 78 26.00 11.66 -22.15
N LEU A 79 26.86 10.99 -21.39
CA LEU A 79 26.51 9.91 -20.48
C LEU A 79 25.62 10.39 -19.31
N SER A 80 25.88 11.57 -18.70
CA SER A 80 25.04 12.08 -17.61
C SER A 80 23.65 12.47 -18.10
N LEU A 81 23.55 13.02 -19.30
CA LEU A 81 22.28 13.33 -19.94
C LEU A 81 21.51 12.07 -20.27
N GLU A 82 22.19 11.05 -20.81
CA GLU A 82 21.57 9.76 -21.11
C GLU A 82 21.10 9.06 -19.83
N LEU A 83 21.91 9.02 -18.79
CA LEU A 83 21.53 8.49 -17.46
C LEU A 83 20.29 9.20 -16.91
N SER A 84 20.23 10.52 -17.03
CA SER A 84 19.07 11.32 -16.60
C SER A 84 17.81 11.00 -17.40
N ARG A 85 17.94 10.75 -18.73
CA ARG A 85 16.82 10.32 -19.57
C ARG A 85 16.34 8.93 -19.19
N GLN A 86 17.25 7.99 -19.01
CA GLN A 86 16.92 6.62 -18.63
C GLN A 86 16.27 6.57 -17.23
N SER A 87 16.82 7.32 -16.26
CA SER A 87 16.26 7.44 -14.92
C SER A 87 14.81 7.94 -14.91
N ARG A 88 14.46 8.87 -15.80
CA ARG A 88 13.07 9.32 -15.97
C ARG A 88 12.19 8.21 -16.54
N ARG A 89 12.66 7.50 -17.57
CA ARG A 89 11.88 6.42 -18.23
C ARG A 89 11.56 5.27 -17.27
N VAL A 90 12.50 4.89 -16.43
CA VAL A 90 12.29 3.83 -15.43
C VAL A 90 11.64 4.29 -14.13
N GLY A 91 11.24 5.57 -14.06
CA GLY A 91 10.49 6.10 -12.93
C GLY A 91 11.30 6.44 -11.69
N LEU A 92 12.62 6.60 -11.77
CA LEU A 92 13.49 6.94 -10.65
C LEU A 92 13.47 8.42 -10.26
N THR A 93 13.06 9.30 -11.18
CA THR A 93 13.00 10.74 -10.94
C THR A 93 11.57 11.22 -10.75
N PRO A 94 11.36 12.29 -9.96
CA PRO A 94 10.07 12.95 -9.89
C PRO A 94 9.63 13.47 -11.26
N VAL A 95 8.33 13.44 -11.51
CA VAL A 95 7.71 13.98 -12.72
C VAL A 95 6.50 14.83 -12.37
N THR A 96 6.20 15.81 -13.21
CA THR A 96 5.07 16.73 -12.97
C THR A 96 4.22 16.88 -14.22
N GLY A 97 2.90 16.92 -14.05
CA GLY A 97 1.98 17.10 -15.18
C GLY A 97 0.51 17.13 -14.74
N PRO A 98 -0.41 17.27 -15.72
CA PRO A 98 -1.83 17.11 -15.48
C PRO A 98 -2.11 15.65 -15.08
N ALA A 99 -3.07 15.46 -14.16
CA ALA A 99 -3.30 14.14 -13.58
C ALA A 99 -4.78 13.88 -13.30
N VAL A 100 -5.12 12.60 -13.23
CA VAL A 100 -6.37 12.08 -12.65
C VAL A 100 -6.02 11.31 -11.39
N THR A 101 -6.74 11.61 -10.31
CA THR A 101 -6.69 10.84 -9.06
C THR A 101 -7.98 10.04 -8.93
N VAL A 102 -7.86 8.75 -8.71
CA VAL A 102 -8.97 7.83 -8.38
C VAL A 102 -8.84 7.45 -6.92
N THR A 103 -9.93 7.57 -6.18
CA THR A 103 -10.01 7.15 -4.77
C THR A 103 -11.00 6.01 -4.66
N LEU A 104 -10.55 4.90 -4.07
CA LEU A 104 -11.36 3.75 -3.70
C LEU A 104 -11.45 3.67 -2.19
N ASP A 105 -12.64 3.42 -1.65
CA ASP A 105 -12.84 3.30 -0.20
C ASP A 105 -13.88 2.23 0.12
N ASP A 106 -13.76 1.64 1.30
CA ASP A 106 -14.67 0.62 1.79
C ASP A 106 -16.07 1.19 2.02
N ALA A 107 -17.05 0.29 2.06
CA ALA A 107 -18.42 0.66 2.41
C ALA A 107 -18.50 1.15 3.87
N PRO A 108 -19.41 2.08 4.20
CA PRO A 108 -19.61 2.52 5.57
C PRO A 108 -19.97 1.35 6.50
N SER A 109 -19.47 1.37 7.72
CA SER A 109 -19.73 0.33 8.73
C SER A 109 -21.22 0.11 9.05
N SER A 110 -22.06 1.11 8.78
CA SER A 110 -23.53 1.02 8.92
C SER A 110 -24.16 0.00 7.96
N VAL A 111 -23.53 -0.27 6.81
CA VAL A 111 -24.00 -1.24 5.83
C VAL A 111 -23.68 -2.67 6.30
N ALA A 112 -22.57 -2.88 6.97
CA ALA A 112 -22.14 -4.17 7.52
C ALA A 112 -23.14 -4.75 8.56
N ALA A 113 -23.89 -3.89 9.24
CA ALA A 113 -24.89 -4.31 10.23
C ALA A 113 -26.09 -5.07 9.64
N ASN A 114 -26.26 -5.09 8.31
CA ASN A 114 -27.40 -5.67 7.62
C ASN A 114 -27.22 -7.14 7.23
N GLY A 115 -26.18 -7.83 7.74
CA GLY A 115 -25.93 -9.25 7.46
C GLY A 115 -25.38 -9.53 6.04
N ILE A 116 -24.84 -8.51 5.37
CA ILE A 116 -24.15 -8.62 4.09
C ILE A 116 -22.77 -9.24 4.33
N ASP A 117 -22.32 -10.07 3.39
CA ASP A 117 -20.97 -10.64 3.44
C ASP A 117 -19.93 -9.53 3.56
N PRO A 118 -19.09 -9.52 4.60
CA PRO A 118 -18.07 -8.50 4.80
C PRO A 118 -17.10 -8.34 3.62
N ASP A 119 -16.89 -9.42 2.85
CA ASP A 119 -16.02 -9.42 1.68
C ASP A 119 -16.54 -8.54 0.54
N LEU A 120 -17.85 -8.32 0.46
CA LEU A 120 -18.50 -7.44 -0.53
C LEU A 120 -18.42 -5.96 -0.15
N LEU A 121 -17.95 -5.64 1.05
CA LEU A 121 -17.95 -4.29 1.62
C LEU A 121 -16.57 -3.63 1.65
N VAL A 122 -15.54 -4.33 1.19
CA VAL A 122 -14.15 -3.88 1.23
C VAL A 122 -13.53 -3.81 -0.17
N VAL A 123 -12.59 -2.91 -0.33
CA VAL A 123 -11.80 -2.78 -1.56
C VAL A 123 -10.78 -3.90 -1.64
N HIS A 124 -10.75 -4.58 -2.77
CA HIS A 124 -9.81 -5.67 -3.03
C HIS A 124 -8.63 -5.24 -3.89
N GLN A 125 -7.56 -6.02 -3.85
CA GLN A 125 -6.40 -5.86 -4.74
C GLN A 125 -6.80 -5.78 -6.21
N GLN A 126 -7.76 -6.59 -6.65
CA GLN A 126 -8.24 -6.63 -8.04
C GLN A 126 -8.87 -5.30 -8.48
N ASP A 127 -9.53 -4.59 -7.58
CA ASP A 127 -10.16 -3.30 -7.87
C ASP A 127 -9.10 -2.22 -8.09
N ILE A 128 -8.06 -2.20 -7.25
CA ILE A 128 -6.90 -1.33 -7.43
C ILE A 128 -6.19 -1.66 -8.75
N GLN A 129 -5.99 -2.95 -9.06
CA GLN A 129 -5.36 -3.37 -10.32
C GLN A 129 -6.21 -2.98 -11.53
N ALA A 130 -7.54 -3.06 -11.45
CA ALA A 130 -8.43 -2.62 -12.51
C ALA A 130 -8.24 -1.13 -12.84
N VAL A 131 -8.19 -0.28 -11.80
CA VAL A 131 -7.91 1.15 -11.95
C VAL A 131 -6.54 1.40 -12.55
N VAL A 132 -5.50 0.74 -12.04
CA VAL A 132 -4.12 0.86 -12.53
C VAL A 132 -4.03 0.47 -14.01
N ASN A 133 -4.62 -0.66 -14.39
CA ASN A 133 -4.60 -1.16 -15.77
C ASN A 133 -5.36 -0.24 -16.71
N ALA A 134 -6.53 0.27 -16.29
CA ALA A 134 -7.30 1.22 -17.07
C ALA A 134 -6.53 2.53 -17.31
N LEU A 135 -5.89 3.07 -16.28
CA LEU A 135 -5.07 4.28 -16.41
C LEU A 135 -3.87 4.07 -17.32
N TRP A 136 -3.18 2.91 -17.24
CA TRP A 136 -2.09 2.58 -18.17
C TRP A 136 -2.60 2.45 -19.61
N SER A 137 -3.73 1.79 -19.85
CA SER A 137 -4.33 1.68 -21.19
C SER A 137 -4.78 3.04 -21.73
N GLY A 138 -5.19 3.96 -20.87
CA GLY A 138 -5.51 5.36 -21.18
C GLY A 138 -4.29 6.22 -21.52
N GLY A 139 -3.08 5.67 -21.41
CA GLY A 139 -1.83 6.37 -21.74
C GLY A 139 -1.25 7.17 -20.58
N ALA A 140 -1.39 6.68 -19.35
CA ALA A 140 -0.67 7.24 -18.21
C ALA A 140 0.85 7.19 -18.46
N GLU A 141 1.55 8.28 -18.16
CA GLU A 141 3.01 8.38 -18.30
C GLU A 141 3.72 8.08 -16.97
N ALA A 142 3.05 8.31 -15.86
CA ALA A 142 3.52 8.02 -14.52
C ALA A 142 2.33 7.82 -13.59
N MET A 143 2.51 6.99 -12.57
CA MET A 143 1.45 6.69 -11.62
C MET A 143 2.01 6.49 -10.21
N THR A 144 1.20 6.83 -9.21
CA THR A 144 1.42 6.46 -7.80
C THR A 144 0.21 5.76 -7.24
N ILE A 145 0.43 4.84 -6.30
CA ILE A 145 -0.58 4.30 -5.40
C ILE A 145 -0.13 4.67 -3.99
N GLN A 146 -0.96 5.36 -3.21
CA GLN A 146 -0.60 5.82 -1.86
C GLN A 146 0.76 6.54 -1.84
N ASP A 147 0.96 7.46 -2.78
CA ASP A 147 2.22 8.21 -3.02
C ASP A 147 3.45 7.34 -3.34
N GLN A 148 3.29 6.03 -3.49
CA GLN A 148 4.36 5.14 -3.95
C GLN A 148 4.40 5.10 -5.47
N ARG A 149 5.54 5.45 -6.07
CA ARG A 149 5.71 5.41 -7.53
C ARG A 149 5.55 3.99 -8.06
N VAL A 150 4.63 3.82 -8.98
CA VAL A 150 4.41 2.56 -9.71
C VAL A 150 5.46 2.41 -10.80
N ILE A 151 6.13 1.28 -10.82
CA ILE A 151 7.07 0.83 -11.85
C ILE A 151 6.70 -0.59 -12.30
N SER A 152 7.38 -1.12 -13.31
CA SER A 152 7.09 -2.45 -13.87
C SER A 152 7.14 -3.61 -12.86
N THR A 153 7.91 -3.46 -11.78
CA THR A 153 8.05 -4.46 -10.71
C THR A 153 7.17 -4.19 -9.50
N THR A 154 6.33 -3.16 -9.53
CA THR A 154 5.41 -2.85 -8.42
C THR A 154 4.34 -3.93 -8.31
N ALA A 155 4.27 -4.57 -7.15
CA ALA A 155 3.24 -5.56 -6.83
C ALA A 155 2.26 -4.99 -5.80
N VAL A 156 0.97 -5.13 -6.09
CA VAL A 156 -0.13 -4.87 -5.17
C VAL A 156 -0.58 -6.21 -4.60
N LYS A 157 -0.57 -6.37 -3.28
CA LYS A 157 -0.95 -7.62 -2.61
C LYS A 157 -1.93 -7.35 -1.48
N CYS A 158 -2.94 -8.21 -1.31
CA CYS A 158 -3.77 -8.21 -0.11
C CYS A 158 -3.19 -9.14 0.96
N VAL A 159 -3.24 -8.67 2.21
CA VAL A 159 -2.96 -9.47 3.40
C VAL A 159 -4.09 -9.18 4.40
N GLY A 160 -5.04 -10.10 4.50
CA GLY A 160 -6.33 -9.82 5.15
C GLY A 160 -7.10 -8.72 4.40
N ASN A 161 -7.57 -7.72 5.13
CA ASN A 161 -8.27 -6.54 4.59
C ASN A 161 -7.32 -5.33 4.35
N THR A 162 -6.03 -5.57 4.21
CA THR A 162 -5.02 -4.52 4.05
C THR A 162 -4.26 -4.73 2.75
N VAL A 163 -4.04 -3.66 2.00
CA VAL A 163 -3.21 -3.69 0.79
C VAL A 163 -1.76 -3.41 1.14
N VAL A 164 -0.87 -4.25 0.66
CA VAL A 164 0.58 -4.13 0.86
C VAL A 164 1.25 -3.70 -0.44
N LEU A 165 1.97 -2.58 -0.40
CA LEU A 165 2.78 -2.05 -1.49
C LEU A 165 4.22 -1.94 -1.03
N HIS A 166 5.15 -2.55 -1.76
CA HIS A 166 6.59 -2.52 -1.40
C HIS A 166 6.86 -2.97 0.05
N GLY A 167 6.04 -3.89 0.58
CA GLY A 167 6.15 -4.36 1.97
C GLY A 167 5.54 -3.43 3.02
N ILE A 168 4.92 -2.31 2.63
CA ILE A 168 4.24 -1.38 3.53
C ILE A 168 2.74 -1.63 3.45
N PRO A 169 2.05 -1.87 4.58
CA PRO A 169 0.61 -2.03 4.63
C PRO A 169 -0.10 -0.67 4.57
N TYR A 170 -1.16 -0.60 3.77
CA TYR A 170 -2.03 0.56 3.64
C TYR A 170 -3.48 0.16 3.89
N SER A 171 -4.21 1.05 4.55
CA SER A 171 -5.66 0.93 4.75
C SER A 171 -6.39 1.89 3.81
N PRO A 172 -7.68 1.64 3.48
CA PRO A 172 -8.49 2.58 2.72
C PRO A 172 -8.62 3.94 3.44
N PRO A 173 -8.89 5.03 2.72
CA PRO A 173 -9.08 5.10 1.28
C PRO A 173 -7.79 4.91 0.48
N TYR A 174 -7.88 4.22 -0.67
CA TYR A 174 -6.74 4.03 -1.58
C TYR A 174 -6.76 5.10 -2.66
N GLU A 175 -5.68 5.86 -2.76
CA GLU A 175 -5.52 6.91 -3.77
C GLU A 175 -4.55 6.44 -4.88
N ILE A 176 -5.04 6.44 -6.12
CA ILE A 176 -4.27 6.16 -7.32
C ILE A 176 -4.20 7.45 -8.14
N THR A 177 -3.02 8.01 -8.34
CA THR A 177 -2.84 9.24 -9.13
C THR A 177 -2.01 8.95 -10.37
N ALA A 178 -2.54 9.26 -11.55
CA ALA A 178 -1.86 9.07 -12.83
C ALA A 178 -1.68 10.40 -13.57
N ILE A 179 -0.45 10.68 -14.03
CA ILE A 179 -0.14 11.78 -14.93
C ILE A 179 -0.37 11.33 -16.37
N GLY A 180 -1.05 12.14 -17.17
CA GLY A 180 -1.34 11.93 -18.57
C GLY A 180 -2.43 12.86 -19.09
N ASP A 181 -2.90 12.60 -20.31
CA ASP A 181 -4.07 13.28 -20.86
C ASP A 181 -5.31 12.92 -20.05
N GLN A 182 -5.87 13.89 -19.34
CA GLN A 182 -6.98 13.67 -18.42
C GLN A 182 -8.26 13.17 -19.12
N ALA A 183 -8.50 13.58 -20.36
CA ALA A 183 -9.67 13.12 -21.11
C ALA A 183 -9.53 11.65 -21.48
N ARG A 184 -8.36 11.24 -21.98
CA ARG A 184 -8.05 9.85 -22.30
C ARG A 184 -8.03 8.94 -21.07
N LEU A 185 -7.45 9.41 -19.96
CA LEU A 185 -7.41 8.65 -18.71
C LEU A 185 -8.83 8.39 -18.20
N ARG A 186 -9.70 9.39 -18.20
CA ARG A 186 -11.10 9.23 -17.77
C ARG A 186 -11.92 8.38 -18.73
N ALA A 187 -11.71 8.51 -20.03
CA ALA A 187 -12.35 7.63 -21.01
C ALA A 187 -11.99 6.16 -20.75
N ALA A 188 -10.71 5.86 -20.56
CA ALA A 188 -10.26 4.50 -20.26
C ALA A 188 -10.82 3.94 -18.94
N LEU A 189 -10.99 4.78 -17.91
CA LEU A 189 -11.67 4.37 -16.67
C LEU A 189 -13.14 4.02 -16.94
N SER A 190 -13.88 4.86 -17.66
CA SER A 190 -15.30 4.64 -17.95
C SER A 190 -15.57 3.46 -18.90
N GLU A 191 -14.64 3.15 -19.79
CA GLU A 191 -14.73 2.05 -20.76
C GLU A 191 -14.25 0.71 -20.19
N SER A 192 -13.63 0.71 -19.01
CA SER A 192 -13.09 -0.50 -18.38
C SER A 192 -14.21 -1.35 -17.77
N GLU A 193 -14.43 -2.55 -18.31
CA GLU A 193 -15.44 -3.49 -17.80
C GLU A 193 -15.25 -3.81 -16.29
N PRO A 194 -14.04 -4.10 -15.76
CA PRO A 194 -13.87 -4.30 -14.33
C PRO A 194 -14.28 -3.10 -13.47
N ILE A 195 -14.08 -1.87 -13.96
CA ILE A 195 -14.48 -0.66 -13.23
C ILE A 195 -16.01 -0.49 -13.30
N GLN A 196 -16.64 -0.82 -14.41
CA GLN A 196 -18.11 -0.83 -14.51
C GLN A 196 -18.74 -1.84 -13.56
N ILE A 197 -18.12 -3.01 -13.40
CA ILE A 197 -18.53 -4.00 -12.39
C ILE A 197 -18.34 -3.42 -10.99
N TYR A 198 -17.21 -2.80 -10.69
CA TYR A 198 -16.98 -2.16 -9.39
C TYR A 198 -18.03 -1.05 -9.10
N GLN A 199 -18.44 -0.29 -10.10
CA GLN A 199 -19.50 0.71 -9.95
C GLN A 199 -20.84 0.09 -9.52
N GLN A 200 -21.17 -1.13 -9.97
CA GLN A 200 -22.36 -1.84 -9.49
C GLN A 200 -22.25 -2.16 -7.98
N TYR A 201 -21.06 -2.47 -7.50
CA TYR A 201 -20.80 -2.65 -6.07
C TYR A 201 -20.90 -1.32 -5.29
N VAL A 202 -20.44 -0.22 -5.88
CA VAL A 202 -20.65 1.13 -5.31
C VAL A 202 -22.14 1.41 -5.11
N GLU A 203 -22.97 1.13 -6.10
CA GLU A 203 -24.42 1.34 -6.05
C GLU A 203 -25.13 0.36 -5.09
N ALA A 204 -24.72 -0.90 -5.08
CA ALA A 204 -25.38 -1.94 -4.30
C ALA A 204 -24.98 -1.94 -2.82
N TYR A 205 -23.73 -1.67 -2.51
CA TYR A 205 -23.15 -1.87 -1.18
C TYR A 205 -22.55 -0.60 -0.56
N GLY A 206 -22.47 0.49 -1.32
CA GLY A 206 -21.95 1.76 -0.80
C GLY A 206 -20.44 1.88 -0.75
N LEU A 207 -19.72 1.06 -1.53
CA LEU A 207 -18.30 1.28 -1.79
C LEU A 207 -18.07 2.66 -2.43
N VAL A 208 -16.86 3.16 -2.41
CA VAL A 208 -16.54 4.49 -2.96
C VAL A 208 -15.66 4.36 -4.19
N LEU A 209 -16.06 5.02 -5.27
CA LEU A 209 -15.24 5.32 -6.43
C LEU A 209 -15.35 6.81 -6.71
N ARG A 210 -14.26 7.56 -6.57
CA ARG A 210 -14.23 8.99 -6.88
C ARG A 210 -13.09 9.31 -7.81
N GLU A 211 -13.39 10.12 -8.82
CA GLU A 211 -12.40 10.63 -9.77
C GLU A 211 -12.24 12.13 -9.59
N LYS A 212 -11.00 12.60 -9.59
CA LYS A 212 -10.67 14.02 -9.51
C LYS A 212 -9.56 14.37 -10.49
N SER A 213 -9.83 15.33 -11.39
CA SER A 213 -8.80 15.89 -12.26
C SER A 213 -8.02 16.99 -11.52
N LYS A 214 -6.68 16.95 -11.65
CA LYS A 214 -5.77 17.95 -11.09
C LYS A 214 -4.94 18.54 -12.22
N PRO A 215 -4.90 19.87 -12.42
CA PRO A 215 -4.21 20.48 -13.56
C PRO A 215 -2.69 20.28 -13.51
N LYS A 216 -2.14 20.13 -12.30
CA LYS A 216 -0.72 19.89 -12.08
C LYS A 216 -0.50 19.14 -10.77
N VAL A 217 0.23 18.01 -10.86
CA VAL A 217 0.67 17.21 -9.72
C VAL A 217 2.13 16.85 -9.94
N THR A 218 2.90 16.75 -8.87
CA THR A 218 4.25 16.20 -8.89
C THR A 218 4.22 14.82 -8.24
N LEU A 219 4.56 13.79 -8.99
CA LEU A 219 4.71 12.43 -8.49
C LEU A 219 6.18 12.17 -8.15
N PRO A 220 6.48 11.52 -7.01
CA PRO A 220 7.85 11.21 -6.61
C PRO A 220 8.50 10.19 -7.56
N GLY A 221 9.82 10.10 -7.52
CA GLY A 221 10.56 8.98 -8.09
C GLY A 221 10.44 7.74 -7.23
N HIS A 222 10.64 6.57 -7.84
CA HIS A 222 10.68 5.29 -7.13
C HIS A 222 11.87 5.25 -6.17
N LYS A 223 11.63 4.82 -4.93
CA LYS A 223 12.65 4.79 -3.87
C LYS A 223 13.17 3.39 -3.56
N GLY A 224 12.52 2.34 -4.08
CA GLY A 224 12.92 0.95 -3.84
C GLY A 224 14.16 0.53 -4.65
N SER A 225 14.67 -0.69 -4.40
CA SER A 225 15.72 -1.28 -5.22
C SER A 225 15.19 -1.64 -6.60
N LEU A 226 16.05 -1.50 -7.62
CA LEU A 226 15.83 -1.98 -8.98
C LEU A 226 16.72 -3.20 -9.30
N ASP A 227 17.42 -3.74 -8.30
CA ASP A 227 18.36 -4.83 -8.52
C ASP A 227 17.63 -6.09 -9.01
N LEU A 228 18.13 -6.63 -10.09
CA LEU A 228 17.71 -7.92 -10.63
C LEU A 228 18.59 -9.00 -10.00
N THR A 229 18.00 -9.84 -9.15
CA THR A 229 18.76 -10.87 -8.41
C THR A 229 18.87 -12.20 -9.15
N HIS A 230 18.07 -12.40 -10.19
CA HIS A 230 17.97 -13.66 -10.95
C HIS A 230 18.03 -13.45 -12.47
N ALA A 231 18.16 -12.22 -12.95
CA ALA A 231 18.27 -11.92 -14.37
C ALA A 231 19.60 -11.23 -14.65
N ASP A 232 20.37 -11.81 -15.56
CA ASP A 232 21.64 -11.27 -16.03
C ASP A 232 21.46 -10.53 -17.36
N ARG A 233 22.41 -9.63 -17.66
CA ARG A 233 22.43 -8.93 -18.93
C ARG A 233 22.70 -9.94 -20.06
N TYR A 234 21.79 -10.03 -21.02
CA TYR A 234 22.04 -10.79 -22.23
C TYR A 234 23.08 -10.05 -23.10
N THR A 235 24.24 -10.66 -23.29
CA THR A 235 25.37 -10.09 -24.07
C THR A 235 25.40 -10.52 -25.53
N GLY A 236 24.43 -11.32 -25.99
CA GLY A 236 24.37 -11.86 -27.33
C GLY A 236 23.67 -10.97 -28.40
N PHE A 237 23.29 -9.75 -28.04
CA PHE A 237 22.74 -8.77 -29.01
C PHE A 237 23.93 -8.03 -29.63
N SER A 238 24.40 -8.47 -30.80
CA SER A 238 25.16 -7.60 -31.71
C SER A 238 24.20 -6.57 -32.26
N GLU A 239 24.42 -5.29 -31.98
CA GLU A 239 23.71 -4.22 -32.73
C GLU A 239 23.81 -4.49 -34.21
N PRO A 240 22.71 -4.35 -34.98
CA PRO A 240 22.81 -4.40 -36.43
C PRO A 240 23.77 -3.28 -36.83
N THR A 241 24.93 -3.66 -37.34
CA THR A 241 25.86 -2.72 -37.98
C THR A 241 25.09 -2.05 -39.11
N ASP A 242 24.83 -0.75 -38.95
CA ASP A 242 24.33 0.12 -40.01
C ASP A 242 25.39 0.08 -41.11
N SER A 243 25.21 -0.87 -42.06
CA SER A 243 25.99 -0.93 -43.26
C SER A 243 25.48 0.19 -44.18
N GLY A 244 26.06 1.37 -43.97
CA GLY A 244 25.87 2.53 -44.82
C GLY A 244 26.06 2.14 -46.26
N THR A 245 24.98 2.28 -47.04
CA THR A 245 24.96 2.20 -48.49
C THR A 245 25.70 3.43 -49.01
N GLN A 246 26.76 3.18 -49.78
CA GLN A 246 27.37 4.16 -50.65
C GLN A 246 26.42 4.51 -51.80
#